data_bf903492066102f1af41304886b84bef
#
_entry.id   bf903492066102f1af41304886b84bef
#
_cell.length_a   1.000
_cell.length_b   1.000
_cell.length_c   1.000
_cell.angle_alpha   90.00
_cell.angle_beta   90.00
_cell.angle_gamma   90.00
#
_symmetry.space_group_name_H-M   'P 1'
#
loop_
_entity.id
_entity.type
_entity.pdbx_description
1 polymer ?
#
loop_
_entity_poly.entity_id
_entity_poly.type
_entity_poly.pdbx_seq_one_letter_code
_entity_poly.pdbx_strand_id
1 'polypeptide(L)'
;MAETYTPDETDREIISLLMKNARMSVKEIAKELYLTSPTVSTRIKKLRENGIITGYHTSVDLSYFGYNIKAFVNLEVDPKDKKEFYDFIEKIPNVIECNCVTGDYSMIIEVAFKRTEELDHLINVLQKYGHTKTLIVFSTSVEHRDVPV
;
A
#
# COMPACT_ATOMS: atom_id res chain seq x y z
N MET A 1 -4.97 -17.15 -25.15
CA MET A 1 -4.18 -16.48 -24.07
C MET A 1 -4.29 -15.00 -24.33
N ALA A 2 -4.78 -14.21 -23.38
CA ALA A 2 -4.78 -12.75 -23.53
C ALA A 2 -3.32 -12.28 -23.60
N GLU A 3 -2.95 -11.51 -24.60
CA GLU A 3 -1.64 -10.86 -24.66
C GLU A 3 -1.47 -10.01 -23.41
N THR A 4 -0.47 -10.34 -22.61
CA THR A 4 -0.13 -9.55 -21.41
C THR A 4 0.45 -8.23 -21.90
N TYR A 5 -0.23 -7.12 -21.62
CA TYR A 5 0.25 -5.79 -21.96
C TYR A 5 1.58 -5.51 -21.28
N THR A 6 2.60 -5.20 -22.07
CA THR A 6 3.93 -4.83 -21.57
C THR A 6 4.15 -3.33 -21.76
N PRO A 7 4.40 -2.55 -20.69
CA PRO A 7 4.67 -1.13 -20.78
C PRO A 7 5.91 -0.86 -21.64
N ASP A 8 5.79 0.05 -22.58
CA ASP A 8 6.91 0.59 -23.36
C ASP A 8 7.64 1.73 -22.60
N GLU A 9 8.69 2.31 -23.20
CA GLU A 9 9.46 3.40 -22.60
C GLU A 9 8.59 4.61 -22.30
N THR A 10 7.73 5.01 -23.22
CA THR A 10 6.80 6.14 -23.04
C THR A 10 5.82 5.88 -21.88
N ASP A 11 5.37 4.64 -21.71
CA ASP A 11 4.50 4.26 -20.58
C ASP A 11 5.25 4.40 -19.26
N ARG A 12 6.53 4.00 -19.20
CA ARG A 12 7.40 4.16 -18.02
C ARG A 12 7.60 5.63 -17.67
N GLU A 13 7.83 6.48 -18.66
CA GLU A 13 7.97 7.93 -18.47
C GLU A 13 6.68 8.54 -17.89
N ILE A 14 5.51 8.16 -18.42
CA ILE A 14 4.19 8.59 -17.91
C ILE A 14 4.01 8.14 -16.46
N ILE A 15 4.31 6.87 -16.15
CA ILE A 15 4.22 6.32 -14.79
C ILE A 15 5.16 7.09 -13.85
N SER A 16 6.42 7.30 -14.24
CA SER A 16 7.41 8.05 -13.45
C SER A 16 6.96 9.47 -13.10
N LEU A 17 6.32 10.17 -14.05
CA LEU A 17 5.75 11.50 -13.80
C LEU A 17 4.57 11.43 -12.80
N LEU A 18 3.67 10.46 -12.96
CA LEU A 18 2.53 10.26 -12.07
C LEU A 18 2.96 9.80 -10.66
N MET A 19 4.02 9.00 -10.54
CA MET A 19 4.59 8.62 -9.23
C MET A 19 5.16 9.83 -8.49
N LYS A 20 5.77 10.78 -9.20
CA LYS A 20 6.27 12.04 -8.61
C LYS A 20 5.14 12.99 -8.22
N ASN A 21 4.10 13.06 -9.04
CA ASN A 21 2.94 13.91 -8.83
C ASN A 21 1.67 13.29 -9.44
N ALA A 22 0.94 12.54 -8.62
CA ALA A 22 -0.31 11.90 -9.03
C ALA A 22 -1.42 12.87 -9.49
N ARG A 23 -1.26 14.18 -9.26
CA ARG A 23 -2.17 15.23 -9.70
C ARG A 23 -1.75 15.90 -11.01
N MET A 24 -0.62 15.49 -11.60
CA MET A 24 -0.18 16.03 -12.88
C MET A 24 -1.26 15.81 -13.96
N SER A 25 -1.65 16.86 -14.63
CA SER A 25 -2.70 16.78 -15.65
C SER A 25 -2.16 16.09 -16.93
N VAL A 26 -3.06 15.47 -17.69
CA VAL A 26 -2.74 14.89 -19.01
C VAL A 26 -2.05 15.90 -19.92
N LYS A 27 -2.44 17.18 -19.85
CA LYS A 27 -1.85 18.27 -20.63
C LYS A 27 -0.39 18.57 -20.22
N GLU A 28 -0.11 18.55 -18.92
CA GLU A 28 1.26 18.73 -18.40
C GLU A 28 2.16 17.57 -18.79
N ILE A 29 1.69 16.32 -18.64
CA ILE A 29 2.41 15.13 -19.06
C ILE A 29 2.69 15.16 -20.58
N ALA A 30 1.68 15.52 -21.38
CA ALA A 30 1.82 15.60 -22.83
C ALA A 30 2.87 16.64 -23.24
N LYS A 31 2.92 17.78 -22.55
CA LYS A 31 3.93 18.83 -22.76
C LYS A 31 5.33 18.34 -22.39
N GLU A 32 5.47 17.67 -21.24
CA GLU A 32 6.75 17.17 -20.72
C GLU A 32 7.37 16.12 -21.68
N LEU A 33 6.52 15.23 -22.21
CA LEU A 33 6.95 14.12 -23.07
C LEU A 33 6.85 14.42 -24.57
N TYR A 34 6.54 15.67 -24.96
CA TYR A 34 6.36 16.06 -26.38
C TYR A 34 5.31 15.23 -27.11
N LEU A 35 4.22 14.85 -26.40
CA LEU A 35 3.12 14.06 -26.92
C LEU A 35 1.83 14.88 -27.04
N THR A 36 0.79 14.31 -27.66
CA THR A 36 -0.55 14.89 -27.64
C THR A 36 -1.34 14.44 -26.41
N SER A 37 -2.22 15.29 -25.90
CA SER A 37 -3.08 14.93 -24.75
C SER A 37 -3.94 13.67 -25.00
N PRO A 38 -4.54 13.45 -26.18
CA PRO A 38 -5.24 12.22 -26.49
C PRO A 38 -4.35 10.98 -26.41
N THR A 39 -3.09 11.08 -26.88
CA THR A 39 -2.11 9.97 -26.79
C THR A 39 -1.83 9.59 -25.35
N VAL A 40 -1.53 10.57 -24.49
CA VAL A 40 -1.26 10.35 -23.06
C VAL A 40 -2.51 9.77 -22.37
N SER A 41 -3.68 10.34 -22.64
CA SER A 41 -4.94 9.85 -22.04
C SER A 41 -5.21 8.38 -22.39
N THR A 42 -5.01 8.01 -23.67
CA THR A 42 -5.20 6.63 -24.13
C THR A 42 -4.21 5.67 -23.45
N ARG A 43 -2.95 6.07 -23.29
CA ARG A 43 -1.92 5.27 -22.60
C ARG A 43 -2.26 5.08 -21.12
N ILE A 44 -2.60 6.14 -20.39
CA ILE A 44 -3.01 6.06 -18.98
C ILE A 44 -4.21 5.13 -18.82
N LYS A 45 -5.21 5.23 -19.73
CA LYS A 45 -6.36 4.34 -19.72
C LYS A 45 -5.94 2.87 -19.85
N LYS A 46 -5.08 2.54 -20.82
CA LYS A 46 -4.56 1.18 -21.01
C LYS A 46 -3.79 0.68 -19.80
N LEU A 47 -2.93 1.50 -19.20
CA LEU A 47 -2.17 1.15 -18.01
C LEU A 47 -3.08 0.83 -16.82
N ARG A 48 -4.20 1.54 -16.67
CA ARG A 48 -5.21 1.26 -15.64
C ARG A 48 -6.00 -0.01 -15.96
N GLU A 49 -6.48 -0.18 -17.19
CA GLU A 49 -7.25 -1.36 -17.61
C GLU A 49 -6.46 -2.66 -17.49
N ASN A 50 -5.14 -2.59 -17.62
CA ASN A 50 -4.23 -3.73 -17.43
C ASN A 50 -3.69 -3.86 -15.99
N GLY A 51 -4.18 -3.05 -15.04
CA GLY A 51 -3.81 -3.13 -13.63
C GLY A 51 -2.37 -2.70 -13.32
N ILE A 52 -1.67 -2.02 -14.25
CA ILE A 52 -0.32 -1.51 -14.04
C ILE A 52 -0.37 -0.26 -13.16
N ILE A 53 -1.30 0.65 -13.42
CA ILE A 53 -1.67 1.71 -12.49
C ILE A 53 -2.84 1.20 -11.66
N THR A 54 -2.59 0.86 -10.40
CA THR A 54 -3.57 0.29 -9.47
C THR A 54 -4.42 1.35 -8.78
N GLY A 55 -3.91 2.59 -8.67
CA GLY A 55 -4.63 3.69 -8.02
C GLY A 55 -3.80 4.96 -7.95
N TYR A 56 -4.41 5.99 -7.37
CA TYR A 56 -3.78 7.27 -7.04
C TYR A 56 -4.06 7.54 -5.57
N HIS A 57 -3.03 7.72 -4.76
CA HIS A 57 -3.17 7.88 -3.32
C HIS A 57 -2.60 9.21 -2.86
N THR A 58 -3.28 9.81 -1.89
CA THR A 58 -2.79 10.99 -1.19
C THR A 58 -2.03 10.54 0.05
N SER A 59 -0.78 10.94 0.19
CA SER A 59 -0.04 10.78 1.44
C SER A 59 -0.54 11.82 2.44
N VAL A 60 -0.84 11.38 3.65
CA VAL A 60 -1.38 12.23 4.73
C VAL A 60 -0.56 12.00 5.99
N ASP A 61 -0.19 13.09 6.66
CA ASP A 61 0.40 13.00 7.99
C ASP A 61 -0.71 12.68 9.01
N LEU A 62 -0.75 11.43 9.42
CA LEU A 62 -1.76 10.89 10.32
C LEU A 62 -1.68 11.50 11.74
N SER A 63 -0.56 12.13 12.13
CA SER A 63 -0.40 12.77 13.43
C SER A 63 -1.37 13.92 13.64
N TYR A 64 -1.69 14.68 12.56
CA TYR A 64 -2.72 15.71 12.59
C TYR A 64 -4.11 15.20 12.94
N PHE A 65 -4.36 13.92 12.78
CA PHE A 65 -5.62 13.24 13.11
C PHE A 65 -5.52 12.44 14.42
N GLY A 66 -4.39 12.59 15.14
CA GLY A 66 -4.15 11.95 16.43
C GLY A 66 -3.65 10.51 16.36
N TYR A 67 -3.32 9.97 15.20
CA TYR A 67 -2.71 8.65 15.05
C TYR A 67 -1.21 8.74 15.33
N ASN A 68 -0.85 8.72 16.61
CA ASN A 68 0.54 8.86 17.05
C ASN A 68 1.26 7.53 17.32
N ILE A 69 0.55 6.41 17.18
CA ILE A 69 1.09 5.09 17.41
C ILE A 69 1.09 4.34 16.08
N LYS A 70 2.29 4.18 15.51
CA LYS A 70 2.55 3.30 14.37
C LYS A 70 3.22 2.04 14.91
N ALA A 71 2.76 0.87 14.49
CA ALA A 71 3.33 -0.40 14.93
C ALA A 71 3.34 -1.44 13.80
N PHE A 72 4.28 -2.38 13.92
CA PHE A 72 4.26 -3.63 13.16
C PHE A 72 3.92 -4.78 14.09
N VAL A 73 2.89 -5.53 13.75
CA VAL A 73 2.50 -6.73 14.48
C VAL A 73 2.86 -7.94 13.63
N ASN A 74 3.86 -8.69 14.09
CA ASN A 74 4.17 -9.99 13.52
C ASN A 74 3.21 -11.02 14.11
N LEU A 75 2.65 -11.88 13.28
CA LEU A 75 1.68 -12.90 13.69
C LEU A 75 1.99 -14.23 13.01
N GLU A 76 2.01 -15.29 13.80
CA GLU A 76 2.11 -16.66 13.32
C GLU A 76 0.70 -17.27 13.21
N VAL A 77 0.08 -17.17 12.03
CA VAL A 77 -1.28 -17.71 11.79
C VAL A 77 -1.20 -19.19 11.45
N ASP A 78 -1.97 -20.02 12.16
CA ASP A 78 -2.17 -21.42 11.81
C ASP A 78 -2.74 -21.51 10.37
N PRO A 79 -2.22 -22.38 9.51
CA PRO A 79 -2.71 -22.55 8.14
C PRO A 79 -4.22 -22.78 8.02
N LYS A 80 -4.83 -23.46 9.00
CA LYS A 80 -6.28 -23.72 9.03
C LYS A 80 -7.11 -22.46 9.25
N ASP A 81 -6.57 -21.46 9.96
CA ASP A 81 -7.27 -20.25 10.37
C ASP A 81 -7.03 -19.07 9.39
N LYS A 82 -6.16 -19.24 8.37
CA LYS A 82 -5.77 -18.18 7.42
C LYS A 82 -6.96 -17.51 6.74
N LYS A 83 -7.95 -18.28 6.32
CA LYS A 83 -9.12 -17.72 5.61
C LYS A 83 -9.92 -16.81 6.52
N GLU A 84 -10.24 -17.27 7.73
CA GLU A 84 -10.98 -16.47 8.73
C GLU A 84 -10.18 -15.22 9.11
N PHE A 85 -8.86 -15.37 9.29
CA PHE A 85 -7.96 -14.26 9.57
C PHE A 85 -8.00 -13.19 8.46
N TYR A 86 -7.93 -13.57 7.18
CA TYR A 86 -7.98 -12.60 6.07
C TYR A 86 -9.32 -11.87 6.03
N ASP A 87 -10.43 -12.59 6.20
CA ASP A 87 -11.78 -11.99 6.24
C ASP A 87 -11.96 -11.03 7.43
N PHE A 88 -11.21 -11.25 8.52
CA PHE A 88 -11.19 -10.39 9.70
C PHE A 88 -10.31 -9.16 9.49
N ILE A 89 -9.03 -9.36 9.08
CA ILE A 89 -8.03 -8.28 9.06
C ILE A 89 -8.37 -7.21 8.01
N GLU A 90 -8.98 -7.59 6.88
CA GLU A 90 -9.43 -6.67 5.82
C GLU A 90 -10.44 -5.63 6.33
N LYS A 91 -11.20 -5.97 7.37
CA LYS A 91 -12.24 -5.10 7.93
C LYS A 91 -11.75 -4.13 9.00
N ILE A 92 -10.48 -4.22 9.41
CA ILE A 92 -9.90 -3.38 10.46
C ILE A 92 -9.38 -2.08 9.86
N PRO A 93 -10.04 -0.93 10.11
CA PRO A 93 -9.67 0.34 9.47
C PRO A 93 -8.32 0.90 9.91
N ASN A 94 -7.79 0.41 11.03
CA ASN A 94 -6.48 0.79 11.56
C ASN A 94 -5.32 0.00 10.94
N VAL A 95 -5.60 -1.01 10.13
CA VAL A 95 -4.61 -1.77 9.37
C VAL A 95 -4.28 -0.99 8.11
N ILE A 96 -3.01 -0.62 7.97
CA ILE A 96 -2.48 0.05 6.78
C ILE A 96 -2.12 -0.98 5.73
N GLU A 97 -1.43 -2.06 6.15
CA GLU A 97 -0.97 -3.11 5.26
C GLU A 97 -0.86 -4.45 6.03
N CYS A 98 -1.12 -5.55 5.35
CA CYS A 98 -0.95 -6.89 5.89
C CYS A 98 -0.27 -7.77 4.84
N ASN A 99 0.96 -8.21 5.13
CA ASN A 99 1.77 -9.01 4.24
C ASN A 99 1.94 -10.43 4.76
N CYS A 100 1.78 -11.42 3.87
CA CYS A 100 2.21 -12.79 4.13
C CYS A 100 3.72 -12.87 3.85
N VAL A 101 4.48 -13.36 4.81
CA VAL A 101 5.94 -13.40 4.76
C VAL A 101 6.48 -14.79 5.07
N THR A 102 7.77 -14.98 4.78
CA THR A 102 8.53 -16.17 5.16
C THR A 102 9.27 -15.91 6.48
N GLY A 103 9.62 -16.95 7.22
CA GLY A 103 10.36 -16.89 8.48
C GLY A 103 9.52 -17.37 9.66
N ASP A 104 9.87 -16.94 10.88
CA ASP A 104 9.23 -17.37 12.13
C ASP A 104 7.78 -16.93 12.25
N TYR A 105 7.41 -15.85 11.59
CA TYR A 105 6.05 -15.34 11.52
C TYR A 105 5.53 -15.46 10.09
N SER A 106 4.25 -15.72 9.95
CA SER A 106 3.59 -15.85 8.63
C SER A 106 3.01 -14.54 8.12
N MET A 107 2.77 -13.56 9.01
CA MET A 107 2.19 -12.26 8.68
C MET A 107 2.97 -11.12 9.34
N ILE A 108 3.08 -9.99 8.61
CA ILE A 108 3.48 -8.68 9.15
C ILE A 108 2.35 -7.71 8.85
N ILE A 109 1.84 -7.08 9.90
CA ILE A 109 0.69 -6.17 9.84
C ILE A 109 1.16 -4.79 10.26
N GLU A 110 1.08 -3.81 9.38
CA GLU A 110 1.31 -2.40 9.70
C GLU A 110 0.03 -1.76 10.16
N VAL A 111 0.06 -1.09 11.31
CA VAL A 111 -1.13 -0.50 11.94
C VAL A 111 -0.86 0.92 12.44
N ALA A 112 -1.92 1.74 12.52
CA ALA A 112 -1.88 3.04 13.17
C ALA A 112 -3.04 3.21 14.15
N PHE A 113 -2.72 3.70 15.35
CA PHE A 113 -3.69 3.92 16.43
C PHE A 113 -3.50 5.28 17.09
N LYS A 114 -4.57 5.78 17.73
CA LYS A 114 -4.53 7.01 18.52
C LYS A 114 -4.07 6.75 19.95
N ARG A 115 -4.41 5.59 20.50
CA ARG A 115 -4.16 5.21 21.90
C ARG A 115 -3.61 3.79 21.99
N THR A 116 -2.79 3.55 22.99
CA THR A 116 -2.17 2.24 23.27
C THR A 116 -3.19 1.16 23.60
N GLU A 117 -4.30 1.54 24.26
CA GLU A 117 -5.37 0.60 24.62
C GLU A 117 -6.06 0.02 23.37
N GLU A 118 -6.16 0.82 22.29
CA GLU A 118 -6.73 0.37 21.03
C GLU A 118 -5.82 -0.65 20.33
N LEU A 119 -4.50 -0.41 20.36
CA LEU A 119 -3.49 -1.34 19.86
C LEU A 119 -3.51 -2.64 20.68
N ASP A 120 -3.54 -2.54 22.01
CA ASP A 120 -3.62 -3.71 22.91
C ASP A 120 -4.86 -4.54 22.63
N HIS A 121 -6.01 -3.89 22.43
CA HIS A 121 -7.24 -4.60 22.05
C HIS A 121 -7.07 -5.39 20.74
N LEU A 122 -6.47 -4.81 19.71
CA LEU A 122 -6.20 -5.53 18.45
C LEU A 122 -5.26 -6.72 18.69
N ILE A 123 -4.18 -6.52 19.45
CA ILE A 123 -3.22 -7.59 19.77
C ILE A 123 -3.93 -8.77 20.46
N ASN A 124 -4.79 -8.49 21.45
CA ASN A 124 -5.55 -9.52 22.16
C ASN A 124 -6.48 -10.31 21.20
N VAL A 125 -7.06 -9.64 20.19
CA VAL A 125 -7.86 -10.33 19.17
C VAL A 125 -6.98 -11.17 18.26
N LEU A 126 -5.84 -10.64 17.81
CA LEU A 126 -4.90 -11.35 16.93
C LEU A 126 -4.31 -12.60 17.59
N GLN A 127 -4.11 -12.59 18.91
CA GLN A 127 -3.62 -13.74 19.67
C GLN A 127 -4.54 -14.96 19.60
N LYS A 128 -5.81 -14.81 19.18
CA LYS A 128 -6.71 -15.94 18.91
C LYS A 128 -6.30 -16.73 17.68
N TYR A 129 -5.57 -16.10 16.74
CA TYR A 129 -5.09 -16.72 15.52
C TYR A 129 -3.68 -17.27 15.63
N GLY A 130 -2.93 -16.88 16.68
CA GLY A 130 -1.58 -17.36 16.92
C GLY A 130 -0.70 -16.44 17.73
N HIS A 131 0.58 -16.76 17.76
CA HIS A 131 1.58 -16.00 18.50
C HIS A 131 1.87 -14.65 17.84
N THR A 132 1.90 -13.59 18.66
CA THR A 132 2.15 -12.21 18.20
C THR A 132 3.45 -11.64 18.76
N LYS A 133 4.11 -10.78 17.97
CA LYS A 133 5.20 -9.92 18.42
C LYS A 133 4.97 -8.51 17.88
N THR A 134 4.79 -7.53 18.75
CA THR A 134 4.52 -6.15 18.39
C THR A 134 5.78 -5.30 18.48
N LEU A 135 6.01 -4.50 17.44
CA LEU A 135 7.11 -3.55 17.33
C LEU A 135 6.52 -2.15 17.14
N ILE A 136 6.67 -1.29 18.15
CA ILE A 136 6.23 0.11 18.05
C ILE A 136 7.32 0.91 17.33
N VAL A 137 6.92 1.71 16.34
CA VAL A 137 7.81 2.58 15.59
C VAL A 137 8.06 3.85 16.40
N PHE A 138 9.29 4.10 16.78
CA PHE A 138 9.66 5.36 17.45
C PHE A 138 9.95 6.49 16.46
N SER A 139 10.53 6.15 15.30
CA SER A 139 10.83 7.11 14.24
C SER A 139 10.92 6.41 12.89
N THR A 140 10.62 7.13 11.82
CA THR A 140 10.77 6.67 10.44
C THR A 140 11.89 7.48 9.79
N SER A 141 13.00 6.82 9.46
CA SER A 141 14.15 7.47 8.82
C SER A 141 13.99 7.70 7.33
N VAL A 142 13.20 6.84 6.67
CA VAL A 142 12.84 6.94 5.25
C VAL A 142 11.34 6.72 5.16
N GLU A 143 10.61 7.76 4.78
CA GLU A 143 9.17 7.67 4.55
C GLU A 143 8.85 6.78 3.34
N HIS A 144 7.61 6.27 3.31
CA HIS A 144 7.15 5.47 2.19
C HIS A 144 7.37 6.21 0.87
N ARG A 145 8.01 5.55 -0.06
CA ARG A 145 8.25 6.04 -1.42
C ARG A 145 8.23 4.89 -2.41
N ASP A 146 7.81 5.19 -3.61
CA ASP A 146 7.84 4.21 -4.69
C ASP A 146 9.28 3.94 -5.18
N VAL A 147 9.49 2.72 -5.67
CA VAL A 147 10.73 2.39 -6.40
C VAL A 147 10.62 2.87 -7.85
N PRO A 148 11.73 3.36 -8.44
CA PRO A 148 11.74 3.78 -9.86
C PRO A 148 11.34 2.62 -10.79
N VAL A 149 10.59 2.93 -11.82
CA VAL A 149 10.13 2.00 -12.87
C VAL A 149 10.77 2.30 -14.21
#